data_1de658be548d362aef861cbc22ad2c07
#
_entry.id   1de658be548d362aef861cbc22ad2c07
#
_cell.length_a   1.000
_cell.length_b   1.000
_cell.length_c   1.000
_cell.angle_alpha   90.00
_cell.angle_beta   90.00
_cell.angle_gamma   90.00
#
_symmetry.space_group_name_H-M   'P 1'
#
loop_
_entity.id
_entity.type
_entity.pdbx_description
1 polymer ?
#
loop_
_entity_poly.entity_id
_entity_poly.type
_entity_poly.pdbx_seq_one_letter_code
_entity_poly.pdbx_strand_id
1 'polypeptide(L)'
;GRPIVCLVDTQGAFCGMEAEERGQGNAIADNLVAMASLTVPVVCIVLGEGGSGGALALAMGNRVAMQDHAVYSVLSPEGFASILWKDRTRAAEAAAVMKMSAREACDMGIIEEVVSEGDGPAHENPEQAAAYVEEFVTRSLRELYRLSPEELRDQRYERFRAF
;
A
#
# COMPACT_ATOMS: atom_id res chain seq x y z
N GLY A 1 13.88 -16.38 -8.36
CA GLY A 1 14.80 -15.67 -7.53
C GLY A 1 15.06 -14.22 -7.94
N ARG A 2 14.05 -13.50 -8.51
CA ARG A 2 14.13 -12.04 -8.73
C ARG A 2 13.29 -11.33 -7.67
N PRO A 3 13.70 -10.13 -7.20
CA PRO A 3 12.90 -9.32 -6.31
C PRO A 3 11.63 -8.84 -7.01
N ILE A 4 10.63 -8.48 -6.22
CA ILE A 4 9.38 -7.88 -6.71
C ILE A 4 9.32 -6.46 -6.18
N VAL A 5 8.98 -5.52 -7.07
CA VAL A 5 8.65 -4.14 -6.72
C VAL A 5 7.22 -3.88 -7.15
N CYS A 6 6.38 -3.47 -6.19
CA CYS A 6 4.99 -3.10 -6.43
C CYS A 6 4.83 -1.59 -6.33
N LEU A 7 4.47 -0.96 -7.43
CA LEU A 7 4.06 0.45 -7.48
C LEU A 7 2.54 0.48 -7.39
N VAL A 8 2.02 0.98 -6.28
CA VAL A 8 0.58 0.92 -5.97
C VAL A 8 -0.05 2.28 -6.23
N ASP A 9 -0.96 2.31 -7.19
CA ASP A 9 -1.82 3.46 -7.49
C ASP A 9 -3.17 2.93 -7.98
N THR A 10 -4.10 2.74 -7.07
CA THR A 10 -5.42 2.18 -7.36
C THR A 10 -6.46 2.64 -6.35
N GLN A 11 -7.63 3.01 -6.82
CA GLN A 11 -8.80 3.31 -5.99
C GLN A 11 -9.34 2.06 -5.27
N GLY A 12 -8.87 0.89 -5.63
CA GLY A 12 -9.31 -0.40 -5.14
C GLY A 12 -9.76 -1.34 -6.25
N ALA A 13 -10.19 -2.53 -5.86
CA ALA A 13 -10.76 -3.49 -6.78
C ALA A 13 -12.11 -2.98 -7.31
N PHE A 14 -12.38 -3.16 -8.61
CA PHE A 14 -13.62 -2.72 -9.22
C PHE A 14 -14.83 -3.44 -8.60
N CYS A 15 -15.79 -2.67 -8.08
CA CYS A 15 -16.96 -3.18 -7.35
C CYS A 15 -18.17 -3.38 -8.29
N GLY A 16 -18.01 -4.10 -9.38
CA GLY A 16 -19.07 -4.39 -10.34
C GLY A 16 -19.49 -5.85 -10.34
N MET A 17 -20.74 -6.12 -10.73
CA MET A 17 -21.29 -7.48 -10.80
C MET A 17 -20.43 -8.41 -11.67
N GLU A 18 -19.97 -7.94 -12.82
CA GLU A 18 -19.06 -8.69 -13.68
C GLU A 18 -17.74 -9.09 -12.99
N ALA A 19 -17.19 -8.21 -12.14
CA ALA A 19 -15.97 -8.50 -11.40
C ALA A 19 -16.21 -9.59 -10.36
N GLU A 20 -17.33 -9.54 -9.65
CA GLU A 20 -17.74 -10.57 -8.69
C GLU A 20 -17.97 -11.91 -9.39
N GLU A 21 -18.69 -11.93 -10.52
CA GLU A 21 -18.93 -13.13 -11.32
C GLU A 21 -17.64 -13.76 -11.84
N ARG A 22 -16.62 -12.96 -12.12
CA ARG A 22 -15.28 -13.41 -12.54
C ARG A 22 -14.36 -13.80 -11.38
N GLY A 23 -14.85 -13.74 -10.15
CA GLY A 23 -14.12 -14.19 -8.98
C GLY A 23 -13.04 -13.22 -8.49
N GLN A 24 -13.26 -11.90 -8.63
CA GLN A 24 -12.28 -10.88 -8.20
C GLN A 24 -11.91 -11.01 -6.72
N GLY A 25 -12.87 -11.26 -5.83
CA GLY A 25 -12.60 -11.48 -4.41
C GLY A 25 -11.68 -12.68 -4.17
N ASN A 26 -11.89 -13.78 -4.88
CA ASN A 26 -11.00 -14.94 -4.81
C ASN A 26 -9.61 -14.64 -5.35
N ALA A 27 -9.51 -13.89 -6.45
CA ALA A 27 -8.21 -13.50 -7.01
C ALA A 27 -7.39 -12.63 -6.04
N ILE A 28 -8.03 -11.72 -5.31
CA ILE A 28 -7.39 -10.93 -4.24
C ILE A 28 -6.90 -11.87 -3.12
N ALA A 29 -7.75 -12.78 -2.65
CA ALA A 29 -7.39 -13.71 -1.59
C ALA A 29 -6.22 -14.62 -1.99
N ASP A 30 -6.26 -15.19 -3.18
CA ASP A 30 -5.20 -16.05 -3.73
C ASP A 30 -3.89 -15.27 -3.87
N ASN A 31 -3.95 -13.99 -4.31
CA ASN A 31 -2.77 -13.14 -4.40
C ASN A 31 -2.17 -12.83 -3.03
N LEU A 32 -2.99 -12.57 -2.01
CA LEU A 32 -2.49 -12.36 -0.63
C LEU A 32 -1.74 -13.59 -0.13
N VAL A 33 -2.27 -14.79 -0.34
CA VAL A 33 -1.61 -16.05 0.03
C VAL A 33 -0.31 -16.23 -0.75
N ALA A 34 -0.33 -15.99 -2.06
CA ALA A 34 0.86 -16.08 -2.90
C ALA A 34 1.95 -15.10 -2.47
N MET A 35 1.61 -13.84 -2.27
CA MET A 35 2.55 -12.80 -1.81
C MET A 35 3.13 -13.11 -0.43
N ALA A 36 2.31 -13.60 0.51
CA ALA A 36 2.77 -13.99 1.85
C ALA A 36 3.80 -15.13 1.81
N SER A 37 3.67 -16.05 0.85
CA SER A 37 4.53 -17.24 0.72
C SER A 37 5.85 -16.99 -0.03
N LEU A 38 6.03 -15.81 -0.65
CA LEU A 38 7.24 -15.50 -1.43
C LEU A 38 8.50 -15.54 -0.58
N THR A 39 9.55 -16.13 -1.14
CA THR A 39 10.89 -16.25 -0.55
C THR A 39 11.92 -15.33 -1.21
N VAL A 40 11.43 -14.28 -1.88
CA VAL A 40 12.24 -13.23 -2.49
C VAL A 40 11.92 -11.87 -1.84
N PRO A 41 12.81 -10.88 -1.93
CA PRO A 41 12.51 -9.52 -1.50
C PRO A 41 11.28 -8.96 -2.20
N VAL A 42 10.38 -8.35 -1.44
CA VAL A 42 9.20 -7.64 -1.95
C VAL A 42 9.19 -6.24 -1.36
N VAL A 43 9.26 -5.24 -2.21
CA VAL A 43 9.22 -3.81 -1.82
C VAL A 43 8.01 -3.19 -2.47
N CYS A 44 7.19 -2.51 -1.69
CA CYS A 44 5.96 -1.88 -2.16
C CYS A 44 5.99 -0.38 -1.86
N ILE A 45 5.43 0.41 -2.75
CA ILE A 45 5.26 1.85 -2.52
C ILE A 45 3.91 2.31 -3.08
N VAL A 46 3.16 3.03 -2.26
CA VAL A 46 1.92 3.69 -2.67
C VAL A 46 2.29 5.05 -3.24
N LEU A 47 2.03 5.26 -4.54
CA LEU A 47 2.39 6.47 -5.27
C LEU A 47 1.31 7.56 -5.18
N GLY A 48 0.04 7.15 -5.19
CA GLY A 48 -1.10 8.05 -5.15
C GLY A 48 -2.23 7.46 -4.30
N GLU A 49 -3.09 6.69 -4.90
CA GLU A 49 -4.19 6.05 -4.19
C GLU A 49 -3.88 4.59 -3.83
N GLY A 50 -3.99 4.26 -2.55
CA GLY A 50 -3.96 2.89 -2.02
C GLY A 50 -5.33 2.50 -1.49
N GLY A 51 -6.23 2.00 -2.36
CA GLY A 51 -7.60 1.69 -2.01
C GLY A 51 -7.86 0.23 -1.68
N SER A 52 -8.35 -0.03 -0.48
CA SER A 52 -9.00 -1.26 -0.07
C SER A 52 -8.19 -2.55 -0.34
N GLY A 53 -8.88 -3.66 -0.58
CA GLY A 53 -8.29 -4.97 -0.88
C GLY A 53 -7.46 -5.00 -2.15
N GLY A 54 -7.76 -4.14 -3.15
CA GLY A 54 -6.96 -4.01 -4.36
C GLY A 54 -5.54 -3.51 -4.06
N ALA A 55 -5.43 -2.48 -3.24
CA ALA A 55 -4.13 -1.97 -2.80
C ALA A 55 -3.41 -2.97 -1.87
N LEU A 56 -4.13 -3.57 -0.91
CA LEU A 56 -3.55 -4.54 0.02
C LEU A 56 -2.95 -5.75 -0.73
N ALA A 57 -3.63 -6.24 -1.77
CA ALA A 57 -3.15 -7.34 -2.60
C ALA A 57 -1.78 -7.04 -3.24
N LEU A 58 -1.45 -5.78 -3.48
CA LEU A 58 -0.17 -5.34 -4.05
C LEU A 58 0.84 -4.91 -2.98
N ALA A 59 0.38 -4.52 -1.79
CA ALA A 59 1.20 -3.95 -0.72
C ALA A 59 1.70 -4.97 0.32
N MET A 60 1.58 -6.27 0.03
CA MET A 60 2.09 -7.36 0.88
C MET A 60 3.63 -7.49 0.81
N GLY A 61 4.34 -6.41 1.13
CA GLY A 61 5.80 -6.33 1.03
C GLY A 61 6.57 -6.59 2.33
N ASN A 62 7.87 -6.84 2.18
CA ASN A 62 8.85 -6.81 3.27
C ASN A 62 9.14 -5.37 3.74
N ARG A 63 9.02 -4.42 2.82
CA ARG A 63 9.06 -2.98 3.04
C ARG A 63 7.90 -2.34 2.30
N VAL A 64 7.19 -1.45 2.95
CA VAL A 64 6.08 -0.68 2.36
C VAL A 64 6.31 0.79 2.67
N ALA A 65 6.23 1.63 1.65
CA ALA A 65 6.32 3.08 1.79
C ALA A 65 5.14 3.77 1.10
N MET A 66 4.99 5.04 1.32
CA MET A 66 4.04 5.91 0.64
C MET A 66 4.73 7.20 0.23
N GLN A 67 4.36 7.76 -0.92
CA GLN A 67 4.74 9.13 -1.24
C GLN A 67 4.00 10.14 -0.35
N ASP A 68 4.57 11.34 -0.19
CA ASP A 68 4.09 12.38 0.75
C ASP A 68 2.59 12.66 0.68
N HIS A 69 2.04 12.74 -0.56
CA HIS A 69 0.64 13.08 -0.80
C HIS A 69 -0.23 11.85 -1.10
N ALA A 70 0.34 10.65 -1.00
CA ALA A 70 -0.42 9.41 -1.17
C ALA A 70 -1.40 9.19 -0.02
N VAL A 71 -2.48 8.48 -0.32
CA VAL A 71 -3.48 8.04 0.67
C VAL A 71 -3.59 6.52 0.68
N TYR A 72 -3.78 5.95 1.87
CA TYR A 72 -3.98 4.52 2.03
C TYR A 72 -5.16 4.26 2.95
N SER A 73 -6.21 3.64 2.43
CA SER A 73 -7.45 3.45 3.19
C SER A 73 -8.20 2.18 2.78
N VAL A 74 -9.00 1.66 3.71
CA VAL A 74 -9.86 0.49 3.45
C VAL A 74 -11.11 0.84 2.63
N LEU A 75 -11.57 2.09 2.68
CA LEU A 75 -12.76 2.59 1.96
C LEU A 75 -12.69 4.12 1.83
N SER A 76 -13.59 4.68 1.01
CA SER A 76 -13.68 6.14 0.87
C SER A 76 -14.27 6.81 2.11
N PRO A 77 -13.99 8.10 2.35
CA PRO A 77 -14.62 8.86 3.44
C PRO A 77 -16.15 8.85 3.40
N GLU A 78 -16.74 8.88 2.20
CA GLU A 78 -18.19 8.76 2.02
C GLU A 78 -18.70 7.37 2.46
N GLY A 79 -17.95 6.32 2.12
CA GLY A 79 -18.24 4.95 2.55
C GLY A 79 -18.16 4.81 4.06
N PHE A 80 -17.10 5.33 4.67
CA PHE A 80 -16.90 5.35 6.12
C PHE A 80 -18.07 6.06 6.83
N ALA A 81 -18.40 7.29 6.43
CA ALA A 81 -19.48 8.07 6.99
C ALA A 81 -20.85 7.37 6.83
N SER A 82 -21.09 6.77 5.66
CA SER A 82 -22.31 6.02 5.38
C SER A 82 -22.47 4.79 6.29
N ILE A 83 -21.39 4.03 6.49
CA ILE A 83 -21.43 2.79 7.28
C ILE A 83 -21.54 3.08 8.77
N LEU A 84 -20.67 3.96 9.31
CA LEU A 84 -20.58 4.18 10.76
C LEU A 84 -21.59 5.21 11.25
N TRP A 85 -21.82 6.27 10.48
CA TRP A 85 -22.67 7.39 10.93
C TRP A 85 -24.03 7.45 10.22
N LYS A 86 -24.26 6.57 9.22
CA LYS A 86 -25.48 6.54 8.40
C LYS A 86 -25.75 7.85 7.66
N ASP A 87 -24.71 8.65 7.43
CA ASP A 87 -24.77 9.95 6.78
C ASP A 87 -23.52 10.19 5.94
N ARG A 88 -23.62 9.94 4.62
CA ARG A 88 -22.52 10.14 3.68
C ARG A 88 -22.11 11.61 3.48
N THR A 89 -22.95 12.57 3.88
CA THR A 89 -22.64 13.99 3.75
C THR A 89 -21.53 14.43 4.72
N ARG A 90 -21.23 13.61 5.74
CA ARG A 90 -20.16 13.84 6.71
C ARG A 90 -18.78 13.32 6.22
N ALA A 91 -18.58 13.20 4.91
CA ALA A 91 -17.33 12.69 4.34
C ALA A 91 -16.08 13.48 4.77
N ALA A 92 -16.17 14.80 4.88
CA ALA A 92 -15.06 15.65 5.34
C ALA A 92 -14.64 15.33 6.79
N GLU A 93 -15.62 15.11 7.68
CA GLU A 93 -15.38 14.69 9.06
C GLU A 93 -14.79 13.27 9.11
N ALA A 94 -15.29 12.38 8.25
CA ALA A 94 -14.76 11.02 8.11
C ALA A 94 -13.29 11.05 7.68
N ALA A 95 -12.93 11.81 6.65
CA ALA A 95 -11.55 11.95 6.20
C ALA A 95 -10.61 12.40 7.31
N ALA A 96 -11.06 13.33 8.17
CA ALA A 96 -10.27 13.83 9.31
C ALA A 96 -9.96 12.78 10.38
N VAL A 97 -10.82 11.76 10.54
CA VAL A 97 -10.64 10.71 11.57
C VAL A 97 -10.06 9.42 11.02
N MET A 98 -10.08 9.20 9.72
CA MET A 98 -9.62 7.94 9.08
C MET A 98 -8.10 7.76 9.08
N LYS A 99 -7.34 8.83 9.26
CA LYS A 99 -5.87 8.78 9.28
C LYS A 99 -5.28 8.10 8.05
N MET A 100 -5.60 8.62 6.87
CA MET A 100 -5.25 8.01 5.58
C MET A 100 -3.93 8.49 4.99
N SER A 101 -3.35 9.57 5.53
CA SER A 101 -2.15 10.19 4.97
C SER A 101 -0.90 9.35 5.22
N ALA A 102 0.12 9.54 4.38
CA ALA A 102 1.41 8.85 4.51
C ALA A 102 2.05 9.05 5.89
N ARG A 103 1.98 10.26 6.45
CA ARG A 103 2.50 10.57 7.77
C ARG A 103 1.79 9.77 8.85
N GLU A 104 0.46 9.76 8.84
CA GLU A 104 -0.33 9.03 9.83
C GLU A 104 -0.13 7.52 9.70
N ALA A 105 -0.04 6.98 8.48
CA ALA A 105 0.28 5.57 8.25
C ALA A 105 1.67 5.18 8.79
N CYS A 106 2.65 6.07 8.65
CA CYS A 106 3.98 5.89 9.22
C CYS A 106 3.97 5.94 10.75
N ASP A 107 3.27 6.93 11.33
CA ASP A 107 3.14 7.07 12.80
C ASP A 107 2.43 5.87 13.44
N MET A 108 1.53 5.22 12.71
CA MET A 108 0.85 3.98 13.14
C MET A 108 1.67 2.71 12.87
N GLY A 109 2.81 2.81 12.21
CA GLY A 109 3.65 1.67 11.84
C GLY A 109 3.10 0.80 10.70
N ILE A 110 2.10 1.29 9.97
CA ILE A 110 1.53 0.60 8.80
C ILE A 110 2.51 0.58 7.63
N ILE A 111 3.29 1.66 7.49
CA ILE A 111 4.39 1.76 6.53
C ILE A 111 5.70 2.08 7.25
N GLU A 112 6.82 1.75 6.63
CA GLU A 112 8.15 1.99 7.19
C GLU A 112 8.66 3.39 6.90
N GLU A 113 8.19 4.04 5.82
CA GLU A 113 8.77 5.31 5.37
C GLU A 113 7.79 6.14 4.54
N VAL A 114 7.87 7.45 4.71
CA VAL A 114 7.28 8.44 3.79
C VAL A 114 8.36 8.87 2.80
N VAL A 115 8.13 8.62 1.52
CA VAL A 115 9.06 8.96 0.44
C VAL A 115 8.69 10.33 -0.12
N SER A 116 9.65 11.25 -0.15
CA SER A 116 9.42 12.60 -0.66
C SER A 116 9.04 12.59 -2.14
N GLU A 117 8.20 13.53 -2.54
CA GLU A 117 7.90 13.83 -3.94
C GLU A 117 8.80 14.95 -4.49
N GLY A 118 9.59 15.61 -3.61
CA GLY A 118 10.47 16.72 -3.95
C GLY A 118 9.94 18.07 -3.46
N ASP A 119 10.16 19.10 -4.26
CA ASP A 119 9.79 20.48 -3.90
C ASP A 119 8.28 20.77 -4.08
N GLY A 120 7.52 19.81 -4.62
CA GLY A 120 6.08 19.92 -4.86
C GLY A 120 5.46 18.56 -5.20
N PRO A 121 4.19 18.54 -5.63
CA PRO A 121 3.52 17.31 -6.02
C PRO A 121 4.25 16.57 -7.16
N ALA A 122 4.26 15.24 -7.13
CA ALA A 122 5.01 14.39 -8.08
C ALA A 122 4.77 14.74 -9.56
N HIS A 123 3.57 15.18 -9.93
CA HIS A 123 3.24 15.51 -11.31
C HIS A 123 3.90 16.81 -11.81
N GLU A 124 4.35 17.69 -10.93
CA GLU A 124 5.08 18.91 -11.29
C GLU A 124 6.56 18.62 -11.61
N ASN A 125 7.15 17.62 -10.96
CA ASN A 125 8.51 17.15 -11.22
C ASN A 125 8.62 15.63 -11.10
N PRO A 126 8.10 14.87 -12.10
CA PRO A 126 8.06 13.40 -12.03
C PRO A 126 9.46 12.75 -12.02
N GLU A 127 10.46 13.39 -12.60
CA GLU A 127 11.83 12.87 -12.57
C GLU A 127 12.42 12.90 -11.16
N GLN A 128 12.19 13.97 -10.41
CA GLN A 128 12.64 14.11 -9.04
C GLN A 128 11.90 13.11 -8.13
N ALA A 129 10.57 13.03 -8.26
CA ALA A 129 9.77 12.07 -7.49
C ALA A 129 10.20 10.62 -7.77
N ALA A 130 10.45 10.27 -9.03
CA ALA A 130 10.94 8.94 -9.42
C ALA A 130 12.32 8.64 -8.83
N ALA A 131 13.22 9.63 -8.74
CA ALA A 131 14.54 9.45 -8.15
C ALA A 131 14.45 9.09 -6.65
N TYR A 132 13.55 9.72 -5.90
CA TYR A 132 13.32 9.36 -4.49
C TYR A 132 12.72 7.95 -4.33
N VAL A 133 11.81 7.56 -5.23
CA VAL A 133 11.27 6.20 -5.27
C VAL A 133 12.39 5.19 -5.56
N GLU A 134 13.25 5.46 -6.54
CA GLU A 134 14.40 4.62 -6.89
C GLU A 134 15.36 4.47 -5.71
N GLU A 135 15.65 5.56 -4.99
CA GLU A 135 16.51 5.53 -3.80
C GLU A 135 15.92 4.62 -2.72
N PHE A 136 14.64 4.80 -2.38
CA PHE A 136 13.95 3.94 -1.41
C PHE A 136 13.99 2.46 -1.80
N VAL A 137 13.62 2.15 -3.06
CA VAL A 137 13.59 0.77 -3.56
C VAL A 137 14.98 0.15 -3.53
N THR A 138 15.99 0.86 -4.03
CA THR A 138 17.37 0.37 -4.10
C THR A 138 17.94 0.10 -2.71
N ARG A 139 17.74 0.99 -1.76
CA ARG A 139 18.18 0.84 -0.37
C ARG A 139 17.47 -0.34 0.28
N SER A 140 16.15 -0.42 0.16
CA SER A 140 15.34 -1.51 0.71
C SER A 140 15.77 -2.88 0.16
N LEU A 141 16.01 -2.99 -1.15
CA LEU A 141 16.48 -4.23 -1.76
C LEU A 141 17.87 -4.62 -1.26
N ARG A 142 18.79 -3.67 -1.09
CA ARG A 142 20.14 -3.95 -0.54
C ARG A 142 20.10 -4.51 0.87
N GLU A 143 19.17 -4.05 1.70
CA GLU A 143 18.95 -4.57 3.04
C GLU A 143 18.34 -5.97 3.00
N LEU A 144 17.29 -6.17 2.23
CA LEU A 144 16.56 -7.43 2.14
C LEU A 144 17.37 -8.55 1.50
N TYR A 145 18.31 -8.25 0.59
CA TYR A 145 19.20 -9.25 0.02
C TYR A 145 20.21 -9.86 1.02
N ARG A 146 20.29 -9.32 2.23
CA ARG A 146 21.10 -9.89 3.31
C ARG A 146 20.38 -11.03 4.06
N LEU A 147 19.06 -11.14 3.86
CA LEU A 147 18.23 -12.14 4.50
C LEU A 147 18.13 -13.41 3.66
N SER A 148 18.03 -14.54 4.31
CA SER A 148 17.71 -15.82 3.67
C SER A 148 16.26 -15.85 3.16
N PRO A 149 15.93 -16.80 2.28
CA PRO A 149 14.56 -17.00 1.81
C PRO A 149 13.53 -17.17 2.93
N GLU A 150 13.90 -17.92 3.97
CA GLU A 150 13.08 -18.17 5.16
C GLU A 150 12.90 -16.90 5.98
N GLU A 151 13.98 -16.15 6.23
CA GLU A 151 13.93 -14.89 6.98
C GLU A 151 13.07 -13.83 6.26
N LEU A 152 13.10 -13.77 4.92
CA LEU A 152 12.26 -12.87 4.14
C LEU A 152 10.77 -13.18 4.32
N ARG A 153 10.41 -14.45 4.27
CA ARG A 153 9.02 -14.88 4.48
C ARG A 153 8.58 -14.59 5.93
N ASP A 154 9.39 -14.95 6.89
CA ASP A 154 9.07 -14.83 8.31
C ASP A 154 8.98 -13.35 8.73
N GLN A 155 9.90 -12.49 8.25
CA GLN A 155 9.85 -11.04 8.46
C GLN A 155 8.57 -10.42 7.90
N ARG A 156 8.12 -10.85 6.71
CA ARG A 156 6.86 -10.40 6.11
C ARG A 156 5.68 -10.88 6.94
N TYR A 157 5.66 -12.13 7.37
CA TYR A 157 4.61 -12.66 8.23
C TYR A 157 4.50 -11.87 9.53
N GLU A 158 5.60 -11.67 10.25
CA GLU A 158 5.62 -10.94 11.52
C GLU A 158 5.19 -9.47 11.34
N ARG A 159 5.59 -8.84 10.23
CA ARG A 159 5.16 -7.48 9.89
C ARG A 159 3.64 -7.36 9.86
N PHE A 160 2.95 -8.26 9.18
CA PHE A 160 1.48 -8.23 9.07
C PHE A 160 0.75 -8.78 10.30
N ARG A 161 1.45 -9.46 11.18
CA ARG A 161 0.92 -9.91 12.49
C ARG A 161 0.97 -8.82 13.56
N ALA A 162 1.74 -7.77 13.34
CA ALA A 162 1.92 -6.68 14.29
C ALA A 162 0.73 -5.67 14.31
N PHE A 163 -0.21 -5.78 13.37
CA PHE A 163 -1.40 -4.90 13.26
C PHE A 163 -2.61 -5.43 14.00
#